data_6af0631df44bd63989fd5ad4bc6ce113
#
_entry.id   6af0631df44bd63989fd5ad4bc6ce113
#
_cell.length_a   1.000
_cell.length_b   1.000
_cell.length_c   1.000
_cell.angle_alpha   90.00
_cell.angle_beta   90.00
_cell.angle_gamma   90.00
#
_symmetry.space_group_name_H-M   'P 1'
#
loop_
_entity.id
_entity.type
_entity.pdbx_description
1 polymer ?
#
loop_
_entity_poly.entity_id
_entity_poly.type
_entity_poly.pdbx_seq_one_letter_code
_entity_poly.pdbx_strand_id
1 'polypeptide(L)'
;MKATAWNTGWLFRHLDSQEKFVPVTLPHDAMQAEPRTELSAGGVNSGWYEGRDYEYIRRFIPDKSLRSKTLMLEFEGVYHLAEVYLNGEKVAERPYGYTNFYADLTDRVRFDEENELRVIARNSDQPNSRWYSGAGIYRPVMLWTADKQQHIALNGVRIRTVSINPATVEVTVRTVGAGRVSVDVLAGEKQAASAAADTTGEITLTLTVPDAKLWDVEHPNLYTCRVRFGSDEDLQTFGIRTLSWGKKGILLNGERVIVQGACIHHDQGILGARCYAQGEERRVRLLKENGYNAVRSAHNPCSKALLDACDRLGMLMMDEYIDHWYIHKTEYDYVPYFEKWWKQDMADMVDKDYNHPCVILYSTGNEVSETAQKKGIQLTRELTEYLHSLDNTRPVTCGINIFFNFLSSIGFGVYSDEKAKK
;
A
#
# COMPACT_ATOMS: atom_id res chain seq x y z
N MET A 1 -2.74 -1.06 -18.16
CA MET A 1 -4.20 -0.81 -17.94
C MET A 1 -4.43 0.68 -17.72
N LYS A 2 -5.62 1.20 -18.12
CA LYS A 2 -6.00 2.62 -17.91
C LYS A 2 -6.68 2.78 -16.57
N ALA A 3 -6.17 3.67 -15.71
CA ALA A 3 -6.77 4.02 -14.42
C ALA A 3 -7.75 5.18 -14.55
N THR A 4 -8.87 5.09 -13.86
CA THR A 4 -9.86 6.17 -13.74
C THR A 4 -10.28 6.30 -12.27
N ALA A 5 -10.22 7.51 -11.73
CA ALA A 5 -10.63 7.75 -10.36
C ALA A 5 -12.14 7.50 -10.17
N TRP A 6 -12.47 6.74 -9.13
CA TRP A 6 -13.85 6.39 -8.78
C TRP A 6 -14.28 6.97 -7.43
N ASN A 7 -13.83 8.18 -7.13
CA ASN A 7 -13.97 8.82 -5.82
C ASN A 7 -15.27 9.61 -5.64
N THR A 8 -16.06 9.81 -6.67
CA THR A 8 -17.33 10.57 -6.63
C THR A 8 -18.54 9.65 -6.82
N GLY A 9 -19.72 10.14 -6.47
CA GLY A 9 -20.98 9.41 -6.66
C GLY A 9 -21.23 8.32 -5.62
N TRP A 10 -20.57 8.39 -4.48
CA TRP A 10 -20.79 7.48 -3.36
C TRP A 10 -21.85 8.04 -2.42
N LEU A 11 -22.62 7.12 -1.84
CA LEU A 11 -23.57 7.35 -0.77
C LEU A 11 -23.13 6.57 0.46
N PHE A 12 -23.34 7.11 1.63
CA PHE A 12 -22.83 6.59 2.90
C PHE A 12 -23.91 6.60 3.97
N ARG A 13 -23.88 5.63 4.88
CA ARG A 13 -24.61 5.62 6.16
C ARG A 13 -24.00 4.63 7.14
N HIS A 14 -24.50 4.62 8.37
CA HIS A 14 -24.22 3.53 9.30
C HIS A 14 -24.83 2.22 8.82
N LEU A 15 -24.11 1.11 8.98
CA LEU A 15 -24.62 -0.22 8.63
C LEU A 15 -25.84 -0.54 9.48
N ASP A 16 -26.81 -1.20 8.84
CA ASP A 16 -28.06 -1.67 9.49
C ASP A 16 -28.88 -0.57 10.18
N SER A 17 -28.65 0.69 9.83
CA SER A 17 -29.43 1.81 10.32
C SER A 17 -30.65 2.10 9.44
N GLN A 18 -31.62 2.82 10.03
CA GLN A 18 -32.76 3.39 9.27
C GLN A 18 -32.46 4.78 8.70
N GLU A 19 -31.21 5.24 8.83
CA GLU A 19 -30.76 6.53 8.32
C GLU A 19 -30.80 6.57 6.79
N LYS A 20 -31.07 7.74 6.26
CA LYS A 20 -30.97 7.94 4.81
C LYS A 20 -29.50 7.99 4.42
N PHE A 21 -29.20 7.42 3.26
CA PHE A 21 -27.89 7.60 2.65
C PHE A 21 -27.59 9.07 2.39
N VAL A 22 -26.39 9.51 2.70
CA VAL A 22 -25.86 10.84 2.42
C VAL A 22 -24.75 10.79 1.37
N PRO A 23 -24.63 11.77 0.47
CA PRO A 23 -23.58 11.78 -0.53
C PRO A 23 -22.23 12.07 0.12
N VAL A 24 -21.21 11.31 -0.31
CA VAL A 24 -19.81 11.51 0.11
C VAL A 24 -18.88 11.43 -1.09
N THR A 25 -17.72 12.07 -0.94
CA THR A 25 -16.60 11.96 -1.88
C THR A 25 -15.43 11.30 -1.18
N LEU A 26 -14.79 10.34 -1.86
CA LEU A 26 -13.60 9.66 -1.33
C LEU A 26 -12.33 10.48 -1.59
N PRO A 27 -11.32 10.36 -0.74
CA PRO A 27 -11.28 9.56 0.49
C PRO A 27 -12.20 10.13 1.59
N HIS A 28 -12.81 9.23 2.36
CA HIS A 28 -13.77 9.58 3.42
C HIS A 28 -13.39 8.86 4.72
N ASP A 29 -13.24 9.62 5.79
CA ASP A 29 -13.03 9.09 7.13
C ASP A 29 -14.34 9.19 7.92
N ALA A 30 -15.03 8.07 8.00
CA ALA A 30 -16.33 8.00 8.64
C ALA A 30 -16.27 8.25 10.15
N MET A 31 -15.15 7.90 10.81
CA MET A 31 -14.99 8.07 12.25
C MET A 31 -15.00 9.54 12.69
N GLN A 32 -14.59 10.48 11.82
CA GLN A 32 -14.59 11.90 12.17
C GLN A 32 -15.98 12.50 12.39
N ALA A 33 -17.03 11.86 11.91
CA ALA A 33 -18.41 12.28 12.12
C ALA A 33 -19.03 11.72 13.41
N GLU A 34 -18.35 10.75 14.06
CA GLU A 34 -18.87 10.11 15.25
C GLU A 34 -18.72 10.99 16.49
N PRO A 35 -19.57 10.78 17.51
CA PRO A 35 -19.42 11.43 18.80
C PRO A 35 -18.07 11.12 19.44
N ARG A 36 -17.49 12.12 20.10
CA ARG A 36 -16.33 11.93 20.97
C ARG A 36 -16.80 11.91 22.43
N THR A 37 -16.53 10.83 23.11
CA THR A 37 -16.96 10.64 24.49
C THR A 37 -15.90 9.88 25.30
N GLU A 38 -15.74 10.23 26.56
CA GLU A 38 -14.87 9.50 27.49
C GLU A 38 -15.30 8.04 27.72
N LEU A 39 -16.52 7.68 27.32
CA LEU A 39 -17.05 6.32 27.39
C LEU A 39 -16.73 5.48 26.15
N SER A 40 -16.08 6.07 25.13
CA SER A 40 -15.69 5.33 23.93
C SER A 40 -14.80 4.15 24.28
N ALA A 41 -15.16 2.95 23.82
CA ALA A 41 -14.40 1.73 24.05
C ALA A 41 -12.97 1.78 23.48
N GLY A 42 -12.75 2.52 22.38
CA GLY A 42 -11.43 2.76 21.81
C GLY A 42 -10.56 3.71 22.63
N GLY A 43 -11.16 4.51 23.52
CA GLY A 43 -10.46 5.45 24.39
C GLY A 43 -9.49 6.35 23.63
N VAL A 44 -8.32 6.59 24.22
CA VAL A 44 -7.26 7.40 23.61
C VAL A 44 -6.79 6.84 22.26
N ASN A 45 -6.83 5.53 22.06
CA ASN A 45 -6.38 4.88 20.83
C ASN A 45 -7.23 5.29 19.61
N SER A 46 -8.55 5.45 19.80
CA SER A 46 -9.44 5.95 18.73
C SER A 46 -9.59 7.48 18.72
N GLY A 47 -8.85 8.20 19.57
CA GLY A 47 -9.06 9.64 19.77
C GLY A 47 -10.40 9.95 20.45
N TRP A 48 -10.92 9.00 21.23
CA TRP A 48 -12.20 9.06 21.95
C TRP A 48 -13.44 9.07 21.04
N TYR A 49 -13.28 8.77 19.74
CA TYR A 49 -14.41 8.55 18.85
C TYR A 49 -15.05 7.18 19.08
N GLU A 50 -16.35 7.10 18.91
CA GLU A 50 -17.06 5.82 18.92
C GLU A 50 -16.73 5.01 17.67
N GLY A 51 -16.57 3.69 17.82
CA GLY A 51 -16.49 2.75 16.70
C GLY A 51 -17.90 2.41 16.20
N ARG A 52 -18.07 2.40 14.89
CA ARG A 52 -19.32 2.02 14.20
C ARG A 52 -19.02 1.19 12.96
N ASP A 53 -20.02 0.47 12.50
CA ASP A 53 -19.98 -0.20 11.21
C ASP A 53 -20.64 0.68 10.14
N TYR A 54 -20.07 0.67 8.94
CA TYR A 54 -20.43 1.59 7.88
C TYR A 54 -20.73 0.86 6.58
N GLU A 55 -21.63 1.41 5.77
CA GLU A 55 -21.83 0.98 4.40
C GLU A 55 -21.79 2.16 3.44
N TYR A 56 -21.19 1.88 2.29
CA TYR A 56 -21.10 2.76 1.15
C TYR A 56 -21.77 2.09 -0.04
N ILE A 57 -22.52 2.83 -0.83
CA ILE A 57 -23.07 2.35 -2.09
C ILE A 57 -22.71 3.32 -3.21
N ARG A 58 -22.49 2.75 -4.38
CA ARG A 58 -22.37 3.50 -5.63
C ARG A 58 -23.19 2.83 -6.71
N ARG A 59 -24.13 3.58 -7.32
CA ARG A 59 -24.92 3.10 -8.46
C ARG A 59 -24.33 3.63 -9.74
N PHE A 60 -24.30 2.77 -10.76
CA PHE A 60 -23.71 3.13 -12.04
C PHE A 60 -24.25 2.25 -13.17
N ILE A 61 -24.28 2.82 -14.38
CA ILE A 61 -24.51 2.08 -15.62
C ILE A 61 -23.18 2.10 -16.36
N PRO A 62 -22.55 0.93 -16.61
CA PRO A 62 -21.26 0.89 -17.29
C PRO A 62 -21.40 1.30 -18.74
N ASP A 63 -20.44 2.07 -19.25
CA ASP A 63 -20.38 2.42 -20.67
C ASP A 63 -20.24 1.16 -21.54
N LYS A 64 -20.95 1.10 -22.67
CA LYS A 64 -20.97 -0.05 -23.58
C LYS A 64 -19.58 -0.42 -24.13
N SER A 65 -18.67 0.53 -24.26
CA SER A 65 -17.29 0.31 -24.69
C SER A 65 -16.49 -0.58 -23.73
N LEU A 66 -16.99 -0.74 -22.49
CA LEU A 66 -16.37 -1.58 -21.47
C LEU A 66 -16.71 -3.08 -21.59
N ARG A 67 -17.62 -3.49 -22.48
CA ARG A 67 -18.02 -4.90 -22.65
C ARG A 67 -16.86 -5.83 -23.01
N SER A 68 -15.89 -5.34 -23.80
CA SER A 68 -14.70 -6.09 -24.19
C SER A 68 -13.51 -5.87 -23.29
N LYS A 69 -13.71 -5.20 -22.15
CA LYS A 69 -12.61 -4.81 -21.24
C LYS A 69 -12.59 -5.67 -19.96
N THR A 70 -11.40 -5.89 -19.45
CA THR A 70 -11.16 -6.26 -18.06
C THR A 70 -11.47 -5.05 -17.18
N LEU A 71 -12.17 -5.26 -16.07
CA LEU A 71 -12.61 -4.23 -15.13
C LEU A 71 -12.15 -4.62 -13.73
N MET A 72 -11.08 -4.00 -13.25
CA MET A 72 -10.54 -4.24 -11.91
C MET A 72 -10.75 -2.99 -11.06
N LEU A 73 -11.47 -3.12 -9.96
CA LEU A 73 -11.66 -2.03 -9.01
C LEU A 73 -10.63 -2.15 -7.89
N GLU A 74 -9.78 -1.15 -7.74
CA GLU A 74 -8.79 -1.05 -6.68
C GLU A 74 -9.31 -0.18 -5.54
N PHE A 75 -9.23 -0.71 -4.33
CA PHE A 75 -9.35 0.05 -3.10
C PHE A 75 -7.94 0.22 -2.51
N GLU A 76 -7.45 1.43 -2.39
CA GLU A 76 -6.12 1.67 -1.80
C GLU A 76 -6.10 1.49 -0.28
N GLY A 77 -7.24 1.54 0.37
CA GLY A 77 -7.41 1.25 1.78
C GLY A 77 -8.83 1.47 2.27
N VAL A 78 -9.36 0.47 2.99
CA VAL A 78 -10.66 0.52 3.66
C VAL A 78 -10.48 0.03 5.09
N TYR A 79 -10.66 0.89 6.09
CA TYR A 79 -10.50 0.50 7.49
C TYR A 79 -11.85 0.22 8.12
N HIS A 80 -12.09 -1.02 8.57
CA HIS A 80 -11.40 -2.28 8.26
C HIS A 80 -12.43 -3.41 8.07
N LEU A 81 -11.97 -4.65 7.98
CA LEU A 81 -12.80 -5.82 7.68
C LEU A 81 -13.72 -5.57 6.47
N ALA A 82 -13.09 -5.09 5.37
CA ALA A 82 -13.82 -4.68 4.19
C ALA A 82 -14.46 -5.86 3.46
N GLU A 83 -15.72 -5.69 3.07
CA GLU A 83 -16.44 -6.59 2.18
C GLU A 83 -17.01 -5.78 1.01
N VAL A 84 -16.84 -6.26 -0.22
CA VAL A 84 -17.31 -5.60 -1.44
C VAL A 84 -18.33 -6.49 -2.15
N TYR A 85 -19.47 -5.92 -2.45
CA TYR A 85 -20.57 -6.61 -3.14
C TYR A 85 -20.92 -5.88 -4.43
N LEU A 86 -21.16 -6.61 -5.49
CA LEU A 86 -21.74 -6.12 -6.73
C LEU A 86 -23.09 -6.79 -6.95
N ASN A 87 -24.17 -6.00 -7.04
CA ASN A 87 -25.54 -6.48 -7.23
C ASN A 87 -25.95 -7.57 -6.21
N GLY A 88 -25.46 -7.45 -4.97
CA GLY A 88 -25.72 -8.38 -3.87
C GLY A 88 -24.79 -9.58 -3.79
N GLU A 89 -23.93 -9.83 -4.78
CA GLU A 89 -22.91 -10.88 -4.76
C GLU A 89 -21.58 -10.35 -4.19
N LYS A 90 -20.97 -11.06 -3.22
CA LYS A 90 -19.66 -10.69 -2.70
C LYS A 90 -18.56 -10.94 -3.74
N VAL A 91 -17.85 -9.88 -4.12
CA VAL A 91 -16.81 -9.91 -5.15
C VAL A 91 -15.41 -9.74 -4.62
N ALA A 92 -15.25 -9.19 -3.41
CA ALA A 92 -13.96 -9.09 -2.73
C ALA A 92 -14.14 -8.97 -1.21
N GLU A 93 -13.08 -9.30 -0.48
CA GLU A 93 -12.93 -9.01 0.95
C GLU A 93 -11.47 -8.70 1.28
N ARG A 94 -11.24 -7.83 2.24
CA ARG A 94 -9.92 -7.58 2.82
C ARG A 94 -10.06 -7.16 4.28
N PRO A 95 -9.67 -8.03 5.23
CA PRO A 95 -9.72 -7.67 6.65
C PRO A 95 -8.70 -6.60 7.03
N TYR A 96 -7.50 -6.62 6.42
CA TYR A 96 -6.44 -5.66 6.73
C TYR A 96 -6.72 -4.30 6.11
N GLY A 97 -6.85 -3.29 6.96
CA GLY A 97 -7.31 -1.96 6.56
C GLY A 97 -6.27 -1.09 5.84
N TYR A 98 -5.03 -1.54 5.67
CA TYR A 98 -3.92 -0.70 5.23
C TYR A 98 -3.28 -1.12 3.89
N THR A 99 -3.67 -2.26 3.32
CA THR A 99 -3.18 -2.71 2.02
C THR A 99 -4.17 -2.42 0.92
N ASN A 100 -3.64 -2.21 -0.29
CA ASN A 100 -4.44 -2.19 -1.50
C ASN A 100 -5.06 -3.57 -1.72
N PHE A 101 -6.28 -3.59 -2.25
CA PHE A 101 -6.92 -4.82 -2.69
C PHE A 101 -7.84 -4.57 -3.88
N TYR A 102 -8.23 -5.64 -4.57
CA TYR A 102 -8.88 -5.56 -5.86
C TYR A 102 -10.17 -6.36 -5.88
N ALA A 103 -11.18 -5.81 -6.55
CA ALA A 103 -12.41 -6.51 -6.90
C ALA A 103 -12.48 -6.67 -8.42
N ASP A 104 -12.57 -7.90 -8.90
CA ASP A 104 -12.76 -8.19 -10.32
C ASP A 104 -14.24 -8.06 -10.69
N LEU A 105 -14.56 -7.07 -11.50
CA LEU A 105 -15.91 -6.79 -11.99
C LEU A 105 -16.10 -7.24 -13.44
N THR A 106 -15.10 -7.82 -14.09
CA THR A 106 -15.01 -8.05 -15.54
C THR A 106 -16.24 -8.69 -16.16
N ASP A 107 -16.69 -9.83 -15.66
CA ASP A 107 -17.85 -10.56 -16.20
C ASP A 107 -19.06 -10.51 -15.27
N ARG A 108 -19.06 -9.56 -14.32
CA ARG A 108 -20.07 -9.45 -13.26
C ARG A 108 -20.96 -8.22 -13.39
N VAL A 109 -20.52 -7.20 -14.14
CA VAL A 109 -21.33 -6.02 -14.40
C VAL A 109 -22.42 -6.30 -15.42
N ARG A 110 -23.61 -5.75 -15.18
CA ARG A 110 -24.75 -5.78 -16.09
C ARG A 110 -24.68 -4.54 -16.96
N PHE A 111 -24.54 -4.73 -18.26
CA PHE A 111 -24.58 -3.65 -19.22
C PHE A 111 -26.02 -3.28 -19.55
N ASP A 112 -26.28 -1.99 -19.81
CA ASP A 112 -27.61 -1.42 -20.07
C ASP A 112 -28.57 -1.41 -18.86
N GLU A 113 -28.07 -1.78 -17.68
CA GLU A 113 -28.81 -1.77 -16.42
C GLU A 113 -28.01 -1.05 -15.35
N GLU A 114 -28.70 -0.55 -14.31
CA GLU A 114 -28.04 0.00 -13.13
C GLU A 114 -27.41 -1.14 -12.32
N ASN A 115 -26.15 -0.97 -11.96
CA ASN A 115 -25.46 -1.82 -11.01
C ASN A 115 -25.31 -1.09 -9.69
N GLU A 116 -25.37 -1.86 -8.59
CA GLU A 116 -25.05 -1.36 -7.26
C GLU A 116 -23.77 -2.02 -6.76
N LEU A 117 -22.78 -1.19 -6.51
CA LEU A 117 -21.57 -1.57 -5.76
C LEU A 117 -21.78 -1.16 -4.30
N ARG A 118 -21.66 -2.13 -3.39
CA ARG A 118 -21.79 -1.91 -1.95
C ARG A 118 -20.49 -2.30 -1.24
N VAL A 119 -20.01 -1.45 -0.36
CA VAL A 119 -18.82 -1.70 0.47
C VAL A 119 -19.23 -1.61 1.92
N ILE A 120 -18.89 -2.63 2.70
CA ILE A 120 -19.05 -2.64 4.15
C ILE A 120 -17.67 -2.46 4.77
N ALA A 121 -17.57 -1.58 5.75
CA ALA A 121 -16.38 -1.40 6.59
C ALA A 121 -16.81 -1.52 8.05
N ARG A 122 -16.29 -2.54 8.76
CA ARG A 122 -16.67 -2.80 10.15
C ARG A 122 -15.63 -2.20 11.09
N ASN A 123 -16.06 -1.37 12.03
CA ASN A 123 -15.19 -0.71 13.01
C ASN A 123 -15.90 -0.52 14.37
N SER A 124 -16.97 -1.27 14.62
CA SER A 124 -17.71 -1.22 15.90
C SER A 124 -16.93 -1.88 17.04
N ASP A 125 -16.18 -2.94 16.75
CA ASP A 125 -15.38 -3.63 17.74
C ASP A 125 -14.13 -2.82 18.07
N GLN A 126 -14.05 -2.30 19.30
CA GLN A 126 -13.01 -1.41 19.80
C GLN A 126 -12.51 -1.85 21.21
N PRO A 127 -11.21 -1.66 21.51
CA PRO A 127 -10.13 -1.11 20.67
C PRO A 127 -9.61 -2.15 19.67
N ASN A 128 -9.37 -1.72 18.42
CA ASN A 128 -8.79 -2.58 17.37
C ASN A 128 -7.45 -2.05 16.83
N SER A 129 -6.98 -0.92 17.34
CA SER A 129 -5.64 -0.38 17.05
C SER A 129 -5.11 0.38 18.27
N ARG A 130 -3.82 0.76 18.24
CA ARG A 130 -3.16 1.55 19.29
C ARG A 130 -2.97 3.02 18.91
N TRP A 131 -3.60 3.45 17.82
CA TRP A 131 -3.56 4.82 17.29
C TRP A 131 -4.88 5.14 16.58
N TYR A 132 -5.10 6.39 16.27
CA TYR A 132 -6.25 6.80 15.49
C TYR A 132 -6.19 6.18 14.09
N SER A 133 -7.08 5.25 13.82
CA SER A 133 -7.13 4.51 12.55
C SER A 133 -7.96 5.21 11.48
N GLY A 134 -8.92 6.04 11.89
CA GLY A 134 -10.05 6.41 11.04
C GLY A 134 -10.94 5.21 10.74
N ALA A 135 -11.89 5.37 9.83
CA ALA A 135 -12.76 4.27 9.38
C ALA A 135 -13.34 4.54 7.99
N GLY A 136 -13.80 3.46 7.33
CA GLY A 136 -14.43 3.53 6.01
C GLY A 136 -13.42 3.56 4.86
N ILE A 137 -13.83 4.09 3.71
CA ILE A 137 -13.00 4.16 2.51
C ILE A 137 -12.11 5.41 2.59
N TYR A 138 -11.01 5.31 3.33
CA TYR A 138 -10.17 6.46 3.69
C TYR A 138 -9.02 6.74 2.71
N ARG A 139 -8.81 5.86 1.71
CA ARG A 139 -7.90 6.05 0.58
C ARG A 139 -8.65 6.03 -0.75
N PRO A 140 -8.06 6.48 -1.85
CA PRO A 140 -8.72 6.52 -3.16
C PRO A 140 -9.22 5.16 -3.66
N VAL A 141 -10.22 5.22 -4.54
CA VAL A 141 -10.71 4.08 -5.32
C VAL A 141 -10.48 4.34 -6.79
N MET A 142 -9.90 3.34 -7.50
CA MET A 142 -9.54 3.43 -8.91
C MET A 142 -10.18 2.31 -9.70
N LEU A 143 -10.77 2.63 -10.85
CA LEU A 143 -11.20 1.64 -11.84
C LEU A 143 -10.10 1.47 -12.88
N TRP A 144 -9.58 0.26 -12.99
CA TRP A 144 -8.59 -0.15 -13.99
C TRP A 144 -9.28 -0.89 -15.13
N THR A 145 -9.01 -0.46 -16.36
CA THR A 145 -9.61 -1.05 -17.55
C THR A 145 -8.55 -1.37 -18.60
N ALA A 146 -8.70 -2.50 -19.29
CA ALA A 146 -7.85 -2.90 -20.39
C ALA A 146 -8.58 -3.83 -21.35
N ASP A 147 -8.02 -4.14 -22.50
CA ASP A 147 -8.53 -5.18 -23.38
C ASP A 147 -8.48 -6.55 -22.68
N LYS A 148 -9.53 -7.38 -22.80
CA LYS A 148 -9.56 -8.67 -22.11
C LYS A 148 -8.49 -9.66 -22.59
N GLN A 149 -8.12 -9.60 -23.86
CA GLN A 149 -7.27 -10.61 -24.48
C GLN A 149 -5.81 -10.17 -24.58
N GLN A 150 -5.56 -8.84 -24.63
CA GLN A 150 -4.20 -8.32 -24.80
C GLN A 150 -4.01 -7.05 -23.99
N HIS A 151 -3.32 -7.16 -22.85
CA HIS A 151 -3.00 -6.01 -21.99
C HIS A 151 -1.80 -6.29 -21.08
N ILE A 152 -1.23 -5.24 -20.51
CA ILE A 152 -0.24 -5.31 -19.44
C ILE A 152 -0.98 -5.71 -18.16
N ALA A 153 -0.53 -6.79 -17.49
CA ALA A 153 -1.16 -7.25 -16.27
C ALA A 153 -1.17 -6.17 -15.17
N LEU A 154 -2.16 -6.19 -14.31
CA LEU A 154 -2.20 -5.29 -13.16
C LEU A 154 -0.95 -5.48 -12.29
N ASN A 155 -0.30 -4.36 -11.89
CA ASN A 155 1.02 -4.37 -11.23
C ASN A 155 2.07 -5.18 -12.00
N GLY A 156 1.94 -5.24 -13.33
CA GLY A 156 2.76 -6.09 -14.19
C GLY A 156 4.10 -5.50 -14.61
N VAL A 157 4.40 -4.23 -14.27
CA VAL A 157 5.65 -3.58 -14.63
C VAL A 157 6.53 -3.42 -13.39
N ARG A 158 7.68 -4.09 -13.37
CA ARG A 158 8.67 -3.98 -12.30
C ARG A 158 10.00 -3.49 -12.86
N ILE A 159 10.59 -2.47 -12.22
CA ILE A 159 11.81 -1.79 -12.67
C ILE A 159 12.89 -1.94 -11.62
N ARG A 160 14.06 -2.43 -12.03
CA ARG A 160 15.21 -2.63 -11.16
C ARG A 160 16.46 -1.99 -11.78
N THR A 161 17.16 -1.17 -11.01
CA THR A 161 18.52 -0.72 -11.38
C THR A 161 19.52 -1.84 -11.13
N VAL A 162 20.25 -2.24 -12.14
CA VAL A 162 21.27 -3.29 -12.07
C VAL A 162 22.65 -2.69 -11.80
N SER A 163 22.95 -1.57 -12.46
CA SER A 163 24.22 -0.86 -12.36
C SER A 163 23.98 0.64 -12.51
N ILE A 164 24.87 1.44 -11.95
CA ILE A 164 24.89 2.91 -12.14
C ILE A 164 26.07 3.38 -12.99
N ASN A 165 27.00 2.45 -13.34
CA ASN A 165 28.15 2.77 -14.20
C ASN A 165 28.52 1.56 -15.07
N PRO A 166 28.05 1.50 -16.35
CA PRO A 166 27.01 2.33 -16.93
C PRO A 166 25.65 2.13 -16.26
N ALA A 167 24.82 3.18 -16.26
CA ALA A 167 23.48 3.09 -15.70
C ALA A 167 22.63 2.11 -16.51
N THR A 168 22.23 1.02 -15.90
CA THR A 168 21.49 -0.08 -16.51
C THR A 168 20.27 -0.44 -15.68
N VAL A 169 19.12 -0.52 -16.32
CA VAL A 169 17.86 -0.91 -15.70
C VAL A 169 17.29 -2.16 -16.37
N GLU A 170 16.70 -3.02 -15.60
CA GLU A 170 15.86 -4.13 -16.07
C GLU A 170 14.40 -3.78 -15.85
N VAL A 171 13.60 -3.98 -16.89
CA VAL A 171 12.15 -3.79 -16.84
C VAL A 171 11.49 -5.13 -17.13
N THR A 172 10.90 -5.72 -16.11
CA THR A 172 10.08 -6.93 -16.24
C THR A 172 8.64 -6.52 -16.49
N VAL A 173 8.06 -7.07 -17.57
CA VAL A 173 6.68 -6.80 -17.96
C VAL A 173 5.92 -8.11 -18.02
N ARG A 174 4.85 -8.21 -17.24
CA ARG A 174 3.86 -9.31 -17.31
C ARG A 174 2.70 -8.88 -18.17
N THR A 175 2.28 -9.75 -19.08
CA THR A 175 1.19 -9.47 -20.02
C THR A 175 0.14 -10.57 -19.99
N VAL A 176 -1.08 -10.20 -20.36
CA VAL A 176 -2.14 -11.12 -20.77
C VAL A 176 -2.13 -11.14 -22.30
N GLY A 177 -1.99 -12.33 -22.89
CA GLY A 177 -1.84 -12.51 -24.32
C GLY A 177 -0.40 -12.40 -24.81
N ALA A 178 -0.18 -12.79 -26.06
CA ALA A 178 1.11 -12.74 -26.72
C ALA A 178 1.23 -11.50 -27.63
N GLY A 179 2.45 -11.01 -27.81
CA GLY A 179 2.71 -9.87 -28.71
C GLY A 179 4.01 -9.15 -28.40
N ARG A 180 4.19 -8.02 -29.06
CA ARG A 180 5.39 -7.18 -28.91
C ARG A 180 5.24 -6.19 -27.76
N VAL A 181 6.14 -6.25 -26.79
CA VAL A 181 6.32 -5.24 -25.73
C VAL A 181 7.36 -4.24 -26.19
N SER A 182 7.09 -2.96 -26.02
CA SER A 182 8.08 -1.89 -26.13
C SER A 182 8.19 -1.09 -24.84
N VAL A 183 9.41 -0.79 -24.44
CA VAL A 183 9.75 -0.03 -23.23
C VAL A 183 10.59 1.17 -23.62
N ASP A 184 10.15 2.36 -23.21
CA ASP A 184 10.91 3.60 -23.32
C ASP A 184 11.21 4.14 -21.91
N VAL A 185 12.44 4.54 -21.65
CA VAL A 185 12.84 5.33 -20.48
C VAL A 185 12.88 6.79 -20.89
N LEU A 186 12.10 7.62 -20.20
CA LEU A 186 11.95 9.04 -20.48
C LEU A 186 12.55 9.89 -19.35
N ALA A 187 13.40 10.86 -19.73
CA ALA A 187 13.86 11.94 -18.85
C ALA A 187 13.03 13.20 -19.19
N GLY A 188 11.97 13.44 -18.40
CA GLY A 188 10.91 14.37 -18.81
C GLY A 188 10.23 13.87 -20.10
N GLU A 189 10.20 14.67 -21.14
CA GLU A 189 9.63 14.29 -22.44
C GLU A 189 10.65 13.59 -23.37
N LYS A 190 11.95 13.65 -23.05
CA LYS A 190 13.01 13.10 -23.90
C LYS A 190 13.22 11.62 -23.65
N GLN A 191 13.14 10.82 -24.71
CA GLN A 191 13.51 9.41 -24.67
C GLN A 191 15.03 9.26 -24.43
N ALA A 192 15.42 8.61 -23.35
CA ALA A 192 16.80 8.35 -22.96
C ALA A 192 17.26 6.96 -23.39
N ALA A 193 16.37 5.97 -23.35
CA ALA A 193 16.64 4.61 -23.80
C ALA A 193 15.34 3.94 -24.28
N SER A 194 15.49 2.89 -25.10
CA SER A 194 14.36 2.11 -25.62
C SER A 194 14.77 0.67 -25.88
N ALA A 195 13.86 -0.27 -25.66
CA ALA A 195 14.00 -1.67 -26.02
C ALA A 195 12.63 -2.26 -26.38
N ALA A 196 12.63 -3.32 -27.18
CA ALA A 196 11.40 -4.03 -27.52
C ALA A 196 11.70 -5.49 -27.86
N ALA A 197 10.79 -6.38 -27.47
CA ALA A 197 10.83 -7.80 -27.85
C ALA A 197 9.43 -8.42 -27.77
N ASP A 198 9.28 -9.62 -28.31
CA ASP A 198 8.04 -10.37 -28.26
C ASP A 198 7.95 -11.19 -26.97
N THR A 199 6.75 -11.33 -26.45
CA THR A 199 6.45 -12.12 -25.25
C THR A 199 5.19 -12.96 -25.42
N THR A 200 5.10 -14.02 -24.61
CA THR A 200 3.91 -14.86 -24.47
C THR A 200 3.27 -14.80 -23.07
N GLY A 201 3.72 -13.85 -22.23
CA GLY A 201 3.21 -13.68 -20.86
C GLY A 201 4.11 -12.87 -19.95
N GLU A 202 5.42 -13.06 -19.98
CA GLU A 202 6.39 -12.30 -19.22
C GLU A 202 7.67 -12.10 -20.00
N ILE A 203 8.27 -10.92 -19.85
CA ILE A 203 9.58 -10.61 -20.45
C ILE A 203 10.34 -9.61 -19.58
N THR A 204 11.66 -9.75 -19.55
CA THR A 204 12.56 -8.77 -18.95
C THR A 204 13.43 -8.15 -20.04
N LEU A 205 13.38 -6.83 -20.14
CA LEU A 205 14.18 -6.03 -21.08
C LEU A 205 15.24 -5.26 -20.30
N THR A 206 16.47 -5.28 -20.81
CA THR A 206 17.60 -4.55 -20.22
C THR A 206 17.87 -3.30 -21.05
N LEU A 207 17.93 -2.14 -20.40
CA LEU A 207 18.18 -0.85 -21.04
C LEU A 207 19.36 -0.15 -20.38
N THR A 208 20.29 0.36 -21.18
CA THR A 208 21.35 1.26 -20.71
C THR A 208 20.89 2.70 -20.92
N VAL A 209 20.94 3.50 -19.87
CA VAL A 209 20.52 4.90 -19.86
C VAL A 209 21.77 5.80 -19.89
N PRO A 210 22.12 6.40 -21.01
CA PRO A 210 23.29 7.28 -21.09
C PRO A 210 23.10 8.52 -20.23
N ASP A 211 24.20 9.00 -19.64
CA ASP A 211 24.23 10.24 -18.83
C ASP A 211 23.14 10.29 -17.75
N ALA A 212 22.84 9.14 -17.16
CA ALA A 212 21.78 9.02 -16.18
C ALA A 212 22.04 9.88 -14.95
N LYS A 213 21.00 10.64 -14.55
CA LYS A 213 20.97 11.33 -13.26
C LYS A 213 20.41 10.39 -12.22
N LEU A 214 21.20 10.11 -11.20
CA LEU A 214 20.81 9.18 -10.12
C LEU A 214 19.79 9.83 -9.19
N TRP A 215 18.99 8.98 -8.58
CA TRP A 215 18.11 9.36 -7.49
C TRP A 215 18.82 9.23 -6.15
N ASP A 216 18.80 10.26 -5.35
CA ASP A 216 19.23 10.28 -3.95
C ASP A 216 18.40 11.30 -3.16
N VAL A 217 18.68 11.44 -1.85
CA VAL A 217 17.93 12.32 -0.96
C VAL A 217 18.11 13.81 -1.25
N GLU A 218 19.22 14.23 -1.88
CA GLU A 218 19.50 15.62 -2.26
C GLU A 218 19.13 15.89 -3.72
N HIS A 219 19.20 14.87 -4.57
CA HIS A 219 18.96 14.93 -6.00
C HIS A 219 17.92 13.87 -6.39
N PRO A 220 16.63 14.07 -6.07
CA PRO A 220 15.60 13.08 -6.32
C PRO A 220 15.18 13.04 -7.80
N ASN A 221 16.14 12.70 -8.69
CA ASN A 221 15.89 12.62 -10.12
C ASN A 221 15.01 11.42 -10.46
N LEU A 222 13.90 11.68 -11.15
CA LEU A 222 12.94 10.66 -11.53
C LEU A 222 12.86 10.55 -13.06
N TYR A 223 12.58 9.34 -13.51
CA TYR A 223 12.31 8.96 -14.88
C TYR A 223 10.91 8.39 -15.01
N THR A 224 10.38 8.39 -16.22
CA THR A 224 9.16 7.68 -16.57
C THR A 224 9.52 6.47 -17.43
N CYS A 225 9.13 5.29 -17.00
CA CYS A 225 9.12 4.09 -17.82
C CYS A 225 7.78 3.98 -18.53
N ARG A 226 7.76 4.10 -19.85
CA ARG A 226 6.58 3.91 -20.67
C ARG A 226 6.62 2.54 -21.30
N VAL A 227 5.67 1.69 -20.94
CA VAL A 227 5.51 0.35 -21.49
C VAL A 227 4.29 0.32 -22.40
N ARG A 228 4.43 -0.20 -23.61
CA ARG A 228 3.33 -0.38 -24.56
C ARG A 228 3.22 -1.83 -24.98
N PHE A 229 1.98 -2.33 -25.00
CA PHE A 229 1.66 -3.68 -25.43
C PHE A 229 0.29 -3.70 -26.13
N GLY A 230 0.25 -3.98 -27.42
CA GLY A 230 -0.96 -3.84 -28.22
C GLY A 230 -1.49 -2.41 -28.18
N SER A 231 -2.73 -2.23 -27.76
CA SER A 231 -3.36 -0.93 -27.54
C SER A 231 -3.19 -0.40 -26.10
N ASP A 232 -2.54 -1.17 -25.23
CA ASP A 232 -2.38 -0.82 -23.81
C ASP A 232 -1.06 -0.08 -23.58
N GLU A 233 -1.09 0.84 -22.62
CA GLU A 233 0.06 1.62 -22.18
C GLU A 233 0.09 1.70 -20.66
N ASP A 234 1.27 1.57 -20.08
CA ASP A 234 1.52 1.75 -18.65
C ASP A 234 2.68 2.74 -18.46
N LEU A 235 2.51 3.68 -17.54
CA LEU A 235 3.49 4.71 -17.20
C LEU A 235 3.89 4.56 -15.75
N GLN A 236 5.15 4.17 -15.51
CA GLN A 236 5.71 4.01 -14.17
C GLN A 236 6.77 5.07 -13.90
N THR A 237 6.63 5.79 -12.79
CA THR A 237 7.69 6.67 -12.30
C THR A 237 8.70 5.84 -11.51
N PHE A 238 9.99 6.08 -11.72
CA PHE A 238 11.07 5.41 -11.01
C PHE A 238 12.32 6.28 -10.91
N GLY A 239 13.23 5.90 -10.01
CA GLY A 239 14.54 6.53 -9.90
C GLY A 239 15.66 5.52 -10.15
N ILE A 240 16.72 5.95 -10.83
CA ILE A 240 17.91 5.12 -11.05
C ILE A 240 18.80 5.25 -9.82
N ARG A 241 18.88 4.18 -9.05
CA ARG A 241 19.72 4.13 -7.84
C ARG A 241 20.12 2.70 -7.52
N THR A 242 21.28 2.53 -6.86
CA THR A 242 21.67 1.26 -6.23
C THR A 242 21.56 1.35 -4.72
N LEU A 243 21.13 0.25 -4.11
CA LEU A 243 21.05 0.10 -2.66
C LEU A 243 21.87 -1.12 -2.27
N SER A 244 22.75 -0.96 -1.30
CA SER A 244 23.46 -2.08 -0.68
C SER A 244 23.60 -1.86 0.83
N TRP A 245 23.78 -2.96 1.56
CA TRP A 245 23.86 -2.92 3.03
C TRP A 245 24.83 -3.95 3.56
N GLY A 246 25.37 -3.69 4.73
CA GLY A 246 26.32 -4.57 5.37
C GLY A 246 27.04 -3.90 6.54
N LYS A 247 28.27 -4.33 6.82
CA LYS A 247 29.07 -3.79 7.96
C LYS A 247 29.32 -2.28 7.90
N LYS A 248 29.26 -1.70 6.72
CA LYS A 248 29.40 -0.24 6.53
C LYS A 248 28.08 0.54 6.68
N GLY A 249 26.97 -0.14 6.97
CA GLY A 249 25.61 0.44 7.01
C GLY A 249 24.92 0.33 5.66
N ILE A 250 23.98 1.22 5.43
CA ILE A 250 23.25 1.35 4.16
C ILE A 250 24.03 2.26 3.21
N LEU A 251 24.25 1.77 2.00
CA LEU A 251 24.89 2.55 0.92
C LEU A 251 23.85 2.82 -0.18
N LEU A 252 23.66 4.07 -0.52
CA LEU A 252 22.88 4.55 -1.64
C LEU A 252 23.84 5.05 -2.71
N ASN A 253 23.80 4.48 -3.92
CA ASN A 253 24.71 4.80 -5.00
C ASN A 253 26.20 4.63 -4.65
N GLY A 254 26.50 3.70 -3.73
CA GLY A 254 27.86 3.46 -3.23
C GLY A 254 28.28 4.33 -2.06
N GLU A 255 27.52 5.39 -1.74
CA GLU A 255 27.81 6.32 -0.64
C GLU A 255 27.01 5.96 0.61
N ARG A 256 27.63 6.11 1.77
CA ARG A 256 26.99 5.84 3.06
C ARG A 256 25.91 6.87 3.36
N VAL A 257 24.69 6.39 3.64
CA VAL A 257 23.60 7.25 4.12
C VAL A 257 23.44 7.11 5.63
N ILE A 258 23.44 8.24 6.32
CA ILE A 258 23.03 8.33 7.73
C ILE A 258 21.54 8.61 7.75
N VAL A 259 20.76 7.66 8.24
CA VAL A 259 19.31 7.78 8.33
C VAL A 259 18.95 8.67 9.51
N GLN A 260 18.34 9.81 9.23
CA GLN A 260 17.79 10.77 10.20
C GLN A 260 16.29 10.81 10.03
N GLY A 261 15.58 9.95 10.76
CA GLY A 261 14.16 9.73 10.52
C GLY A 261 13.33 9.57 11.78
N ALA A 262 12.03 9.54 11.58
CA ALA A 262 11.04 9.28 12.61
C ALA A 262 9.89 8.41 12.08
N CYS A 263 9.14 7.81 13.01
CA CYS A 263 7.87 7.14 12.70
C CYS A 263 6.80 8.18 12.40
N ILE A 264 5.96 7.89 11.41
CA ILE A 264 4.75 8.66 11.13
C ILE A 264 3.57 7.72 11.01
N HIS A 265 2.44 8.08 11.61
CA HIS A 265 1.16 7.41 11.37
C HIS A 265 0.48 7.97 10.12
N HIS A 266 -0.54 7.29 9.63
CA HIS A 266 -1.22 7.65 8.39
C HIS A 266 -2.23 8.80 8.53
N ASP A 267 -2.61 9.16 9.76
CA ASP A 267 -3.52 10.28 9.99
C ASP A 267 -2.87 11.64 9.69
N GLN A 268 -3.70 12.62 9.36
CA GLN A 268 -3.29 13.96 8.94
C GLN A 268 -3.96 15.07 9.77
N GLY A 269 -4.01 14.89 11.08
CA GLY A 269 -4.58 15.86 12.01
C GLY A 269 -6.07 16.12 11.73
N ILE A 270 -6.43 17.37 11.42
CA ILE A 270 -7.84 17.74 11.18
C ILE A 270 -8.48 17.02 9.98
N LEU A 271 -7.71 16.45 9.10
CA LEU A 271 -8.21 15.65 7.97
C LEU A 271 -8.56 14.21 8.39
N GLY A 272 -8.22 13.81 9.63
CA GLY A 272 -8.33 12.42 10.05
C GLY A 272 -7.45 11.50 9.24
N ALA A 273 -7.95 10.33 8.88
CA ALA A 273 -7.23 9.38 8.04
C ALA A 273 -7.40 9.63 6.53
N ARG A 274 -8.18 10.62 6.11
CA ARG A 274 -8.40 10.90 4.67
C ARG A 274 -7.09 11.15 3.94
N CYS A 275 -6.76 10.25 3.02
CA CYS A 275 -5.51 10.31 2.27
C CYS A 275 -5.63 11.22 1.05
N TYR A 276 -5.14 12.44 1.16
CA TYR A 276 -5.00 13.39 0.06
C TYR A 276 -3.53 13.55 -0.33
N ALA A 277 -3.25 13.53 -1.63
CA ALA A 277 -1.87 13.66 -2.13
C ALA A 277 -1.18 14.95 -1.64
N GLN A 278 -1.91 16.07 -1.60
CA GLN A 278 -1.39 17.35 -1.10
C GLN A 278 -1.09 17.31 0.41
N GLY A 279 -1.87 16.54 1.18
CA GLY A 279 -1.64 16.34 2.60
C GLY A 279 -0.35 15.56 2.85
N GLU A 280 -0.14 14.48 2.10
CA GLU A 280 1.08 13.66 2.18
C GLU A 280 2.32 14.46 1.74
N GLU A 281 2.23 15.19 0.64
CA GLU A 281 3.32 16.04 0.18
C GLU A 281 3.68 17.12 1.20
N ARG A 282 2.68 17.76 1.82
CA ARG A 282 2.91 18.72 2.90
C ARG A 282 3.67 18.10 4.06
N ARG A 283 3.31 16.89 4.49
CA ARG A 283 4.00 16.19 5.60
C ARG A 283 5.46 15.93 5.26
N VAL A 284 5.74 15.36 4.09
CA VAL A 284 7.10 15.07 3.64
C VAL A 284 7.94 16.35 3.52
N ARG A 285 7.37 17.40 2.93
CA ARG A 285 8.04 18.71 2.80
C ARG A 285 8.42 19.30 4.15
N LEU A 286 7.47 19.31 5.11
CA LEU A 286 7.75 19.82 6.46
C LEU A 286 8.83 19.01 7.19
N LEU A 287 8.82 17.69 7.05
CA LEU A 287 9.87 16.83 7.62
C LEU A 287 11.23 17.14 6.99
N LYS A 288 11.28 17.25 5.66
CA LYS A 288 12.51 17.60 4.93
C LYS A 288 13.07 18.97 5.36
N GLU A 289 12.21 20.00 5.47
CA GLU A 289 12.57 21.35 5.93
C GLU A 289 13.13 21.35 7.37
N ASN A 290 12.76 20.35 8.18
CA ASN A 290 13.25 20.17 9.54
C ASN A 290 14.45 19.20 9.65
N GLY A 291 15.11 18.85 8.53
CA GLY A 291 16.33 18.07 8.51
C GLY A 291 16.13 16.55 8.53
N TYR A 292 14.92 16.06 8.41
CA TYR A 292 14.68 14.63 8.23
C TYR A 292 15.00 14.20 6.79
N ASN A 293 15.60 13.03 6.65
CA ASN A 293 15.82 12.38 5.34
C ASN A 293 15.12 11.02 5.21
N ALA A 294 14.44 10.58 6.28
CA ALA A 294 13.76 9.29 6.29
C ALA A 294 12.49 9.32 7.14
N VAL A 295 11.53 8.46 6.76
CA VAL A 295 10.34 8.16 7.55
C VAL A 295 10.12 6.65 7.63
N ARG A 296 9.52 6.20 8.72
CA ARG A 296 8.99 4.86 8.87
C ARG A 296 7.47 4.93 8.95
N SER A 297 6.79 4.20 8.10
CA SER A 297 5.34 4.08 8.20
C SER A 297 4.97 3.27 9.43
N ALA A 298 4.36 3.90 10.41
CA ALA A 298 4.06 3.25 11.69
C ALA A 298 2.55 2.96 11.80
N HIS A 299 2.13 1.76 12.00
CA HIS A 299 2.83 0.49 11.89
C HIS A 299 2.07 -0.34 10.86
N ASN A 300 2.06 0.11 9.65
CA ASN A 300 1.25 -0.42 8.53
C ASN A 300 1.73 0.12 7.18
N PRO A 301 1.41 -0.55 6.06
CA PRO A 301 1.77 -0.08 4.73
C PRO A 301 1.24 1.33 4.44
N CYS A 302 2.13 2.18 3.96
CA CYS A 302 1.80 3.57 3.64
C CYS A 302 0.97 3.71 2.36
N SER A 303 0.45 4.92 2.11
CA SER A 303 -0.30 5.23 0.89
C SER A 303 0.63 5.39 -0.33
N LYS A 304 0.10 5.17 -1.54
CA LYS A 304 0.80 5.52 -2.79
C LYS A 304 1.17 7.01 -2.81
N ALA A 305 0.26 7.87 -2.37
CA ALA A 305 0.50 9.31 -2.33
C ALA A 305 1.69 9.71 -1.45
N LEU A 306 1.91 9.01 -0.32
CA LEU A 306 3.08 9.23 0.51
C LEU A 306 4.37 8.78 -0.18
N LEU A 307 4.36 7.63 -0.85
CA LEU A 307 5.51 7.15 -1.63
C LEU A 307 5.86 8.10 -2.76
N ASP A 308 4.87 8.56 -3.52
CA ASP A 308 5.06 9.55 -4.60
C ASP A 308 5.67 10.86 -4.07
N ALA A 309 5.24 11.33 -2.91
CA ALA A 309 5.80 12.52 -2.27
C ALA A 309 7.25 12.27 -1.82
N CYS A 310 7.54 11.11 -1.23
CA CYS A 310 8.89 10.71 -0.82
C CYS A 310 9.83 10.61 -2.03
N ASP A 311 9.38 10.04 -3.14
CA ASP A 311 10.15 9.95 -4.37
C ASP A 311 10.52 11.32 -4.92
N ARG A 312 9.54 12.24 -5.01
CA ARG A 312 9.75 13.58 -5.56
C ARG A 312 10.61 14.48 -4.68
N LEU A 313 10.50 14.33 -3.37
CA LEU A 313 11.16 15.20 -2.41
C LEU A 313 12.45 14.61 -1.83
N GLY A 314 12.83 13.39 -2.19
CA GLY A 314 14.04 12.74 -1.70
C GLY A 314 13.96 12.37 -0.22
N MET A 315 12.88 11.71 0.20
CA MET A 315 12.68 11.18 1.54
C MET A 315 12.76 9.66 1.52
N LEU A 316 13.65 9.06 2.28
CA LEU A 316 13.77 7.61 2.38
C LEU A 316 12.58 7.02 3.15
N MET A 317 12.13 5.83 2.75
CA MET A 317 10.99 5.14 3.35
C MET A 317 11.41 3.77 3.88
N MET A 318 11.08 3.49 5.14
CA MET A 318 10.92 2.15 5.68
C MET A 318 9.43 1.83 5.70
N ASP A 319 8.95 1.02 4.76
CA ASP A 319 7.54 0.60 4.78
C ASP A 319 7.38 -0.60 5.70
N GLU A 320 6.44 -0.51 6.63
CA GLU A 320 6.22 -1.52 7.66
C GLU A 320 4.91 -2.24 7.43
N TYR A 321 4.96 -3.59 7.52
CA TYR A 321 3.80 -4.40 7.24
C TYR A 321 2.74 -4.28 8.35
N ILE A 322 3.12 -4.55 9.62
CA ILE A 322 2.12 -4.71 10.67
C ILE A 322 2.69 -4.42 12.08
N ASP A 323 1.79 -4.11 13.02
CA ASP A 323 2.14 -3.84 14.41
C ASP A 323 2.41 -5.12 15.23
N HIS A 324 1.75 -6.23 14.94
CA HIS A 324 1.77 -7.49 15.71
C HIS A 324 1.50 -8.69 14.79
N TRP A 325 1.75 -9.90 15.31
CA TRP A 325 1.50 -11.12 14.52
C TRP A 325 0.37 -11.97 15.11
N TYR A 326 0.65 -12.81 16.13
CA TYR A 326 -0.32 -13.73 16.73
C TYR A 326 -0.55 -13.49 18.24
N ILE A 327 0.07 -12.46 18.82
CA ILE A 327 -0.20 -12.01 20.20
C ILE A 327 -0.96 -10.68 20.13
N HIS A 328 -2.13 -10.64 20.72
CA HIS A 328 -2.94 -9.43 20.74
C HIS A 328 -2.26 -8.26 21.47
N LYS A 329 -2.36 -7.07 20.89
CA LYS A 329 -2.00 -5.80 21.52
C LYS A 329 -3.23 -5.01 21.94
N THR A 330 -4.36 -5.23 21.26
CA THR A 330 -5.69 -4.72 21.61
C THR A 330 -6.71 -5.85 21.41
N GLU A 331 -7.88 -5.73 22.05
CA GLU A 331 -8.84 -6.82 22.09
C GLU A 331 -9.32 -7.30 20.71
N TYR A 332 -9.54 -6.34 19.79
CA TYR A 332 -10.13 -6.61 18.48
C TYR A 332 -9.18 -6.31 17.33
N ASP A 333 -7.87 -6.45 17.53
CA ASP A 333 -6.87 -6.23 16.52
C ASP A 333 -6.84 -7.31 15.41
N TYR A 334 -5.87 -7.22 14.50
CA TYR A 334 -5.80 -8.06 13.30
C TYR A 334 -5.38 -9.52 13.54
N VAL A 335 -5.01 -9.91 14.76
CA VAL A 335 -4.52 -11.27 15.09
C VAL A 335 -5.38 -12.40 14.51
N PRO A 336 -6.73 -12.38 14.58
CA PRO A 336 -7.55 -13.49 14.06
C PRO A 336 -7.43 -13.72 12.55
N TYR A 337 -6.98 -12.72 11.81
CA TYR A 337 -6.89 -12.75 10.35
C TYR A 337 -5.47 -12.96 9.85
N PHE A 338 -4.46 -12.69 10.68
CA PHE A 338 -3.05 -12.67 10.31
C PHE A 338 -2.60 -13.96 9.61
N GLU A 339 -2.84 -15.14 10.20
CA GLU A 339 -2.36 -16.41 9.65
C GLU A 339 -2.87 -16.68 8.22
N LYS A 340 -4.11 -16.31 7.93
CA LYS A 340 -4.72 -16.49 6.61
C LYS A 340 -4.20 -15.50 5.57
N TRP A 341 -3.94 -14.26 5.98
CA TRP A 341 -3.81 -13.14 5.04
C TRP A 341 -2.41 -12.56 4.89
N TRP A 342 -1.46 -12.85 5.79
CA TRP A 342 -0.18 -12.16 5.81
C TRP A 342 0.60 -12.24 4.48
N LYS A 343 0.51 -13.37 3.75
CA LYS A 343 1.18 -13.52 2.45
C LYS A 343 0.60 -12.57 1.41
N GLN A 344 -0.72 -12.51 1.32
CA GLN A 344 -1.39 -11.63 0.38
C GLN A 344 -1.15 -10.16 0.73
N ASP A 345 -1.25 -9.81 2.01
CA ASP A 345 -1.00 -8.44 2.47
C ASP A 345 0.40 -7.96 2.14
N MET A 346 1.42 -8.82 2.38
CA MET A 346 2.81 -8.50 2.03
C MET A 346 3.03 -8.41 0.52
N ALA A 347 2.40 -9.28 -0.26
CA ALA A 347 2.50 -9.23 -1.72
C ALA A 347 1.92 -7.92 -2.27
N ASP A 348 0.74 -7.50 -1.78
CA ASP A 348 0.11 -6.25 -2.19
C ASP A 348 0.92 -5.01 -1.74
N MET A 349 1.55 -5.07 -0.56
CA MET A 349 2.49 -4.04 -0.11
C MET A 349 3.68 -3.92 -1.05
N VAL A 350 4.33 -5.03 -1.39
CA VAL A 350 5.50 -5.03 -2.28
C VAL A 350 5.13 -4.62 -3.71
N ASP A 351 3.98 -5.05 -4.23
CA ASP A 351 3.50 -4.63 -5.55
C ASP A 351 3.30 -3.11 -5.63
N LYS A 352 2.82 -2.50 -4.55
CA LYS A 352 2.70 -1.05 -4.42
C LYS A 352 4.08 -0.37 -4.37
N ASP A 353 5.04 -0.95 -3.66
CA ASP A 353 6.31 -0.31 -3.30
C ASP A 353 7.42 -0.48 -4.36
N TYR A 354 7.36 -1.55 -5.16
CA TYR A 354 8.50 -2.07 -5.91
C TYR A 354 9.22 -1.03 -6.76
N ASN A 355 8.50 -0.17 -7.48
CA ASN A 355 9.07 0.83 -8.39
C ASN A 355 9.50 2.13 -7.69
N HIS A 356 9.17 2.32 -6.40
CA HIS A 356 9.48 3.52 -5.66
C HIS A 356 10.94 3.55 -5.18
N PRO A 357 11.78 4.47 -5.66
CA PRO A 357 13.19 4.54 -5.25
C PRO A 357 13.35 4.93 -3.79
N CYS A 358 12.37 5.61 -3.19
CA CYS A 358 12.40 6.03 -1.79
C CYS A 358 12.35 4.85 -0.82
N VAL A 359 11.71 3.72 -1.19
CA VAL A 359 11.64 2.55 -0.31
C VAL A 359 12.99 1.88 -0.26
N ILE A 360 13.63 1.90 0.91
CA ILE A 360 14.97 1.36 1.14
C ILE A 360 14.99 0.18 2.11
N LEU A 361 13.88 -0.08 2.79
CA LEU A 361 13.82 -1.10 3.84
C LEU A 361 12.36 -1.54 4.04
N TYR A 362 12.16 -2.83 4.24
CA TYR A 362 10.89 -3.37 4.73
C TYR A 362 11.00 -3.77 6.20
N SER A 363 9.91 -3.57 6.95
CA SER A 363 9.79 -4.04 8.33
C SER A 363 8.62 -5.02 8.45
N THR A 364 8.87 -6.17 9.07
CA THR A 364 7.88 -7.24 9.23
C THR A 364 6.99 -7.09 10.46
N GLY A 365 7.30 -6.17 11.36
CA GLY A 365 6.51 -5.95 12.57
C GLY A 365 7.11 -4.93 13.51
N ASN A 366 6.27 -4.43 14.42
CA ASN A 366 6.63 -3.45 15.42
C ASN A 366 6.56 -4.06 16.82
N GLU A 367 7.66 -3.95 17.59
CA GLU A 367 7.71 -4.39 19.00
C GLU A 367 7.04 -5.76 19.24
N VAL A 368 7.32 -6.70 18.32
CA VAL A 368 6.67 -8.02 18.33
C VAL A 368 7.20 -8.87 19.48
N SER A 369 6.34 -9.11 20.47
CA SER A 369 6.67 -9.94 21.64
C SER A 369 6.84 -11.40 21.30
N GLU A 370 6.32 -11.84 20.17
CA GLU A 370 6.40 -13.19 19.64
C GLU A 370 7.84 -13.65 19.42
N THR A 371 8.76 -12.71 19.16
CA THR A 371 10.20 -13.01 18.97
C THR A 371 10.91 -13.51 20.23
N ALA A 372 10.28 -13.43 21.41
CA ALA A 372 10.72 -14.11 22.62
C ALA A 372 10.47 -15.63 22.61
N GLN A 373 9.68 -16.13 21.65
CA GLN A 373 9.26 -17.53 21.55
C GLN A 373 9.86 -18.21 20.33
N LYS A 374 10.10 -19.52 20.39
CA LYS A 374 10.61 -20.30 19.25
C LYS A 374 9.73 -20.17 17.99
N LYS A 375 8.39 -20.21 18.16
CA LYS A 375 7.43 -20.02 17.06
C LYS A 375 7.60 -18.65 16.40
N GLY A 376 7.76 -17.58 17.20
CA GLY A 376 7.95 -16.23 16.68
C GLY A 376 9.28 -16.04 15.98
N ILE A 377 10.37 -16.67 16.47
CA ILE A 377 11.68 -16.67 15.76
C ILE A 377 11.56 -17.35 14.40
N GLN A 378 10.86 -18.50 14.34
CA GLN A 378 10.59 -19.17 13.07
C GLN A 378 9.75 -18.30 12.14
N LEU A 379 8.69 -17.69 12.64
CA LEU A 379 7.83 -16.80 11.86
C LEU A 379 8.62 -15.58 11.34
N THR A 380 9.50 -14.99 12.15
CA THR A 380 10.40 -13.91 11.69
C THR A 380 11.18 -14.34 10.44
N ARG A 381 11.68 -15.55 10.43
CA ARG A 381 12.39 -16.11 9.27
C ARG A 381 11.46 -16.27 8.07
N GLU A 382 10.29 -16.87 8.26
CA GLU A 382 9.30 -17.10 7.20
C GLU A 382 8.85 -15.78 6.53
N LEU A 383 8.54 -14.77 7.34
CA LEU A 383 8.16 -13.44 6.85
C LEU A 383 9.31 -12.77 6.06
N THR A 384 10.53 -12.87 6.58
CA THR A 384 11.73 -12.31 5.92
C THR A 384 12.03 -13.00 4.59
N GLU A 385 12.03 -14.33 4.57
CA GLU A 385 12.28 -15.14 3.36
C GLU A 385 11.18 -14.89 2.32
N TYR A 386 9.92 -14.73 2.75
CA TYR A 386 8.83 -14.45 1.84
C TYR A 386 8.97 -13.04 1.23
N LEU A 387 9.28 -12.00 2.01
CA LEU A 387 9.57 -10.67 1.46
C LEU A 387 10.73 -10.69 0.47
N HIS A 388 11.84 -11.38 0.79
CA HIS A 388 12.96 -11.53 -0.14
C HIS A 388 12.59 -12.30 -1.42
N SER A 389 11.60 -13.19 -1.37
CA SER A 389 11.10 -13.86 -2.58
C SER A 389 10.27 -12.92 -3.48
N LEU A 390 9.67 -11.89 -2.90
CA LEU A 390 8.89 -10.87 -3.63
C LEU A 390 9.79 -9.74 -4.14
N ASP A 391 10.75 -9.31 -3.32
CA ASP A 391 11.70 -8.25 -3.61
C ASP A 391 13.04 -8.50 -2.88
N ASN A 392 14.06 -8.88 -3.61
CA ASN A 392 15.42 -9.10 -3.09
C ASN A 392 16.33 -7.86 -3.23
N THR A 393 15.79 -6.73 -3.63
CA THR A 393 16.56 -5.50 -3.85
C THR A 393 16.64 -4.61 -2.61
N ARG A 394 15.92 -4.96 -1.55
CA ARG A 394 15.82 -4.20 -0.30
C ARG A 394 16.06 -5.12 0.90
N PRO A 395 16.75 -4.63 1.96
CA PRO A 395 16.85 -5.37 3.22
C PRO A 395 15.49 -5.44 3.93
N VAL A 396 15.37 -6.44 4.78
CA VAL A 396 14.20 -6.67 5.64
C VAL A 396 14.64 -6.61 7.09
N THR A 397 13.87 -5.93 7.92
CA THR A 397 14.06 -5.87 9.38
C THR A 397 12.79 -6.28 10.11
N CYS A 398 12.92 -6.42 11.43
CA CYS A 398 11.81 -6.61 12.34
C CYS A 398 11.98 -5.67 13.52
N GLY A 399 10.93 -4.96 13.92
CA GLY A 399 10.94 -4.12 15.10
C GLY A 399 10.91 -4.95 16.37
N ILE A 400 12.09 -5.35 16.87
CA ILE A 400 12.26 -6.13 18.10
C ILE A 400 12.54 -5.19 19.27
N ASN A 401 11.70 -5.23 20.30
CA ASN A 401 11.99 -4.58 21.57
C ASN A 401 12.62 -5.60 22.53
N ILE A 402 13.95 -5.48 22.71
CA ILE A 402 14.73 -6.42 23.53
C ILE A 402 14.22 -6.45 24.97
N PHE A 403 13.82 -5.31 25.53
CA PHE A 403 13.28 -5.24 26.88
C PHE A 403 11.93 -5.97 26.99
N PHE A 404 11.04 -5.81 26.01
CA PHE A 404 9.77 -6.56 25.99
C PHE A 404 10.00 -8.06 25.85
N ASN A 405 10.96 -8.47 25.02
CA ASN A 405 11.34 -9.88 24.89
C ASN A 405 11.89 -10.44 26.18
N PHE A 406 12.75 -9.69 26.90
CA PHE A 406 13.24 -10.08 28.19
C PHE A 406 12.09 -10.26 29.20
N LEU A 407 11.21 -9.28 29.33
CA LEU A 407 10.04 -9.40 30.21
C LEU A 407 9.16 -10.61 29.83
N SER A 408 8.92 -10.84 28.56
CA SER A 408 8.17 -12.00 28.09
C SER A 408 8.84 -13.33 28.44
N SER A 409 10.18 -13.42 28.36
CA SER A 409 10.95 -14.62 28.66
C SER A 409 10.91 -15.03 30.15
N ILE A 410 10.65 -14.07 31.04
CA ILE A 410 10.54 -14.30 32.49
C ILE A 410 9.08 -14.29 32.98
N GLY A 411 8.10 -14.37 32.06
CA GLY A 411 6.68 -14.46 32.38
C GLY A 411 5.96 -13.12 32.62
N PHE A 412 6.63 -11.98 32.44
CA PHE A 412 6.04 -10.64 32.57
C PHE A 412 5.79 -9.99 31.20
N GLY A 413 5.26 -10.75 30.26
CA GLY A 413 4.97 -10.24 28.91
C GLY A 413 4.21 -8.91 28.93
N VAL A 414 4.66 -7.93 28.12
CA VAL A 414 4.00 -6.61 28.01
C VAL A 414 2.66 -6.75 27.31
N TYR A 415 2.60 -7.58 26.30
CA TYR A 415 1.39 -7.91 25.55
C TYR A 415 1.00 -9.38 25.77
N SER A 416 -0.29 -9.64 25.85
CA SER A 416 -0.88 -10.99 25.92
C SER A 416 -2.37 -10.90 25.62
N ASP A 417 -2.97 -12.01 25.23
CA ASP A 417 -4.41 -12.10 24.97
C ASP A 417 -5.28 -11.75 26.19
N GLU A 418 -4.76 -12.00 27.40
CA GLU A 418 -5.45 -11.61 28.63
C GLU A 418 -5.37 -10.10 28.91
N LYS A 419 -4.23 -9.47 28.58
CA LYS A 419 -4.04 -8.04 28.79
C LYS A 419 -4.76 -7.20 27.73
N ALA A 420 -4.89 -7.71 26.53
CA ALA A 420 -5.61 -7.04 25.46
C ALA A 420 -7.10 -6.85 25.75
N LYS A 421 -7.68 -7.70 26.62
CA LYS A 421 -9.10 -7.66 27.06
C LYS A 421 -9.35 -6.72 28.24
N LYS A 422 -8.33 -6.09 28.78
CA LYS A 422 -8.42 -5.15 29.94
C LYS A 422 -8.26 -3.70 29.49
#